data_dd56a327b821c7499104fc634104ad4f
#
_entry.id   dd56a327b821c7499104fc634104ad4f
#
_cell.length_a   1.000
_cell.length_b   1.000
_cell.length_c   1.000
_cell.angle_alpha   90.00
_cell.angle_beta   90.00
_cell.angle_gamma   90.00
#
_symmetry.space_group_name_H-M   'P 1'
#
loop_
_entity.id
_entity.type
_entity.pdbx_description
1 polymer ?
#
loop_
_entity_poly.entity_id
_entity_poly.type
_entity_poly.pdbx_seq_one_letter_code
_entity_poly.pdbx_strand_id
1 'polypeptide(L)'
;MKTLYFECNMGAAGDMLMASLYEICDQKDFFLQTMNKAFAPYGIEVTPESVKKCGISGTHMHVSIHGEEEGVPHTHAHSPISGEHVHAQEHAELTEHVHTHGADAHDHGQEHSHDADAHDHRHEHSHDADAHSHEHSHGDHTHPHVHASYTAILEQIQGLRLPEAVKKNAAAVYELIGNAEAKVHNSTLEQIHFHEVGTLDALADVCGVSLLLYLIAPEKIYASPVHVGSGFVKCAHGVLPVPAPATAELLKGIPF
;
A
#
# COMPACT_ATOMS: atom_id res chain seq x y z
N MET A 1 19.96 1.60 29.95
CA MET A 1 18.65 2.05 29.44
C MET A 1 18.67 1.85 27.92
N LYS A 2 17.82 0.94 27.39
CA LYS A 2 17.68 0.70 25.94
C LYS A 2 16.57 1.61 25.40
N THR A 3 16.92 2.51 24.51
CA THR A 3 15.95 3.44 23.88
C THR A 3 15.86 3.14 22.40
N LEU A 4 14.64 3.07 21.87
CA LEU A 4 14.35 2.92 20.46
C LEU A 4 13.82 4.23 19.90
N TYR A 5 14.31 4.64 18.74
CA TYR A 5 13.84 5.81 18.03
C TYR A 5 13.46 5.41 16.59
N PHE A 6 12.22 5.69 16.21
CA PHE A 6 11.75 5.50 14.84
C PHE A 6 11.83 6.81 14.08
N GLU A 7 12.52 6.83 12.96
CA GLU A 7 12.53 7.95 12.04
C GLU A 7 11.59 7.67 10.88
N CYS A 8 10.42 8.32 10.89
CA CYS A 8 9.30 8.04 10.00
C CYS A 8 9.22 9.02 8.80
N ASN A 9 10.37 9.49 8.30
CA ASN A 9 10.45 10.45 7.20
C ASN A 9 9.96 9.89 5.85
N MET A 10 9.88 8.57 5.74
CA MET A 10 9.36 7.85 4.56
C MET A 10 8.02 7.15 4.85
N GLY A 11 7.35 7.53 5.92
CA GLY A 11 6.16 6.85 6.42
C GLY A 11 6.49 5.74 7.41
N ALA A 12 5.47 4.92 7.72
CA ALA A 12 5.58 3.79 8.62
C ALA A 12 4.57 2.70 8.18
N ALA A 13 5.04 1.75 7.38
CA ALA A 13 4.28 0.55 7.03
C ALA A 13 4.72 -0.62 7.94
N GLY A 14 3.86 -1.64 8.10
CA GLY A 14 4.11 -2.74 9.00
C GLY A 14 5.34 -3.55 8.60
N ASP A 15 5.48 -3.89 7.33
CA ASP A 15 6.65 -4.57 6.75
C ASP A 15 7.95 -3.77 6.92
N MET A 16 7.91 -2.43 6.74
CA MET A 16 9.05 -1.53 6.95
C MET A 16 9.48 -1.51 8.41
N LEU A 17 8.53 -1.42 9.35
CA LEU A 17 8.80 -1.47 10.78
C LEU A 17 9.36 -2.83 11.18
N MET A 18 8.77 -3.91 10.67
CA MET A 18 9.25 -5.28 10.92
C MET A 18 10.68 -5.48 10.41
N ALA A 19 10.98 -5.05 9.16
CA ALA A 19 12.32 -5.13 8.59
C ALA A 19 13.34 -4.34 9.42
N SER A 20 13.04 -3.10 9.79
CA SER A 20 13.93 -2.24 10.56
C SER A 20 14.22 -2.80 11.96
N LEU A 21 13.19 -3.30 12.65
CA LEU A 21 13.33 -3.94 13.95
C LEU A 21 14.08 -5.28 13.86
N TYR A 22 13.84 -6.04 12.79
CA TYR A 22 14.55 -7.28 12.53
C TYR A 22 16.06 -7.06 12.37
N GLU A 23 16.47 -6.01 11.68
CA GLU A 23 17.90 -5.70 11.50
C GLU A 23 18.64 -5.49 12.81
N ILE A 24 17.99 -4.84 13.80
CA ILE A 24 18.59 -4.54 15.11
C ILE A 24 18.29 -5.61 16.20
N CYS A 25 17.49 -6.63 15.89
CA CYS A 25 17.15 -7.69 16.79
C CYS A 25 18.29 -8.72 16.88
N ASP A 26 18.75 -9.03 18.10
CA ASP A 26 19.78 -10.07 18.34
C ASP A 26 19.23 -11.50 18.18
N GLN A 27 17.90 -11.68 18.24
CA GLN A 27 17.24 -12.99 18.25
C GLN A 27 16.50 -13.26 16.91
N LYS A 28 17.17 -13.01 15.79
CA LYS A 28 16.58 -13.10 14.42
C LYS A 28 15.98 -14.47 14.12
N ASP A 29 16.74 -15.53 14.38
CA ASP A 29 16.29 -16.91 14.10
C ASP A 29 15.09 -17.30 14.98
N PHE A 30 15.11 -16.89 16.24
CA PHE A 30 13.98 -17.14 17.14
C PHE A 30 12.73 -16.40 16.70
N PHE A 31 12.87 -15.17 16.23
CA PHE A 31 11.77 -14.38 15.66
C PHE A 31 11.15 -15.11 14.47
N LEU A 32 11.94 -15.48 13.44
CA LEU A 32 11.44 -16.15 12.24
C LEU A 32 10.78 -17.49 12.57
N GLN A 33 11.42 -18.31 13.41
CA GLN A 33 10.85 -19.59 13.80
C GLN A 33 9.53 -19.42 14.55
N THR A 34 9.42 -18.40 15.40
CA THR A 34 8.22 -18.14 16.19
C THR A 34 7.08 -17.66 15.29
N MET A 35 7.36 -16.70 14.39
CA MET A 35 6.38 -16.19 13.42
C MET A 35 5.89 -17.30 12.50
N ASN A 36 6.79 -17.99 11.82
CA ASN A 36 6.43 -19.03 10.87
C ASN A 36 5.68 -20.20 11.52
N LYS A 37 6.01 -20.55 12.76
CA LYS A 37 5.27 -21.55 13.52
C LYS A 37 3.88 -21.07 13.94
N ALA A 38 3.75 -19.81 14.34
CA ALA A 38 2.46 -19.25 14.76
C ALA A 38 1.49 -19.13 13.58
N PHE A 39 2.00 -18.76 12.41
CA PHE A 39 1.22 -18.47 11.23
C PHE A 39 1.12 -19.64 10.22
N ALA A 40 1.82 -20.76 10.44
CA ALA A 40 1.73 -21.95 9.60
C ALA A 40 0.29 -22.44 9.36
N PRO A 41 -0.65 -22.43 10.35
CA PRO A 41 -2.04 -22.84 10.12
C PRO A 41 -2.79 -21.96 9.10
N TYR A 42 -2.32 -20.74 8.85
CA TYR A 42 -2.89 -19.80 7.89
C TYR A 42 -2.18 -19.84 6.54
N GLY A 43 -1.14 -20.67 6.39
CA GLY A 43 -0.32 -20.74 5.17
C GLY A 43 0.58 -19.52 4.98
N ILE A 44 0.85 -18.75 6.04
CA ILE A 44 1.70 -17.56 5.99
C ILE A 44 3.14 -17.94 6.30
N GLU A 45 4.06 -17.40 5.51
CA GLU A 45 5.49 -17.46 5.71
C GLU A 45 6.08 -16.06 5.71
N VAL A 46 6.94 -15.79 6.72
CA VAL A 46 7.66 -14.53 6.89
C VAL A 46 9.13 -14.79 6.63
N THR A 47 9.70 -14.11 5.63
CA THR A 47 11.10 -14.28 5.22
C THR A 47 11.80 -12.95 5.00
N PRO A 48 13.04 -12.76 5.50
CA PRO A 48 13.87 -11.59 5.24
C PRO A 48 14.62 -11.76 3.92
N GLU A 49 14.58 -10.76 3.07
CA GLU A 49 15.42 -10.67 1.87
C GLU A 49 16.36 -9.47 1.95
N SER A 50 17.63 -9.68 1.61
CA SER A 50 18.58 -8.58 1.45
C SER A 50 18.37 -7.92 0.10
N VAL A 51 17.95 -6.68 0.10
CA VAL A 51 17.66 -5.90 -1.11
C VAL A 51 18.60 -4.71 -1.26
N LYS A 52 18.77 -4.23 -2.49
CA LYS A 52 19.57 -3.04 -2.76
C LYS A 52 18.77 -2.08 -3.65
N LYS A 53 18.48 -0.89 -3.12
CA LYS A 53 17.79 0.18 -3.86
C LYS A 53 18.70 1.41 -3.96
N CYS A 54 18.95 1.90 -5.17
CA CYS A 54 19.83 3.07 -5.42
C CYS A 54 21.20 2.98 -4.74
N GLY A 55 21.78 1.78 -4.68
CA GLY A 55 23.09 1.55 -4.05
C GLY A 55 23.07 1.35 -2.54
N ILE A 56 21.94 1.57 -1.87
CA ILE A 56 21.77 1.39 -0.44
C ILE A 56 21.23 -0.02 -0.20
N SER A 57 21.90 -0.79 0.67
CA SER A 57 21.45 -2.12 1.09
C SER A 57 20.50 -2.00 2.28
N GLY A 58 19.52 -2.88 2.32
CA GLY A 58 18.55 -2.99 3.41
C GLY A 58 17.89 -4.36 3.41
N THR A 59 17.00 -4.58 4.36
CA THR A 59 16.18 -5.77 4.44
C THR A 59 14.76 -5.46 3.96
N HIS A 60 14.21 -6.33 3.15
CA HIS A 60 12.78 -6.41 2.87
C HIS A 60 12.20 -7.60 3.62
N MET A 61 11.08 -7.40 4.29
CA MET A 61 10.39 -8.49 4.98
C MET A 61 9.21 -8.94 4.12
N HIS A 62 9.32 -10.13 3.55
CA HIS A 62 8.25 -10.72 2.76
C HIS A 62 7.27 -11.44 3.68
N VAL A 63 5.98 -11.17 3.49
CA VAL A 63 4.89 -11.94 4.06
C VAL A 63 4.16 -12.59 2.90
N SER A 64 4.32 -13.89 2.72
CA SER A 64 3.66 -14.65 1.67
C SER A 64 2.53 -15.49 2.24
N ILE A 65 1.40 -15.56 1.51
CA ILE A 65 0.23 -16.37 1.88
C ILE A 65 0.10 -17.47 0.83
N HIS A 66 0.26 -18.73 1.25
CA HIS A 66 0.27 -19.90 0.34
C HIS A 66 1.33 -19.79 -0.78
N GLY A 67 2.42 -19.06 -0.54
CA GLY A 67 3.51 -18.86 -1.49
C GLY A 67 3.30 -17.69 -2.46
N GLU A 68 2.24 -16.90 -2.28
CA GLU A 68 1.97 -15.68 -3.06
C GLU A 68 2.09 -14.45 -2.14
N GLU A 69 2.70 -13.39 -2.63
CA GLU A 69 2.82 -12.11 -1.92
C GLU A 69 1.63 -11.22 -2.27
N GLU A 70 0.95 -10.64 -1.28
CA GLU A 70 -0.21 -9.78 -1.52
C GLU A 70 0.23 -8.47 -2.16
N GLY A 71 -0.42 -8.07 -3.26
CA GLY A 71 -0.17 -6.79 -3.93
C GLY A 71 0.93 -6.77 -5.00
N VAL A 72 1.61 -7.88 -5.27
CA VAL A 72 2.52 -7.97 -6.43
C VAL A 72 1.72 -8.30 -7.69
N PRO A 73 1.64 -7.41 -8.70
CA PRO A 73 0.99 -7.75 -9.95
C PRO A 73 1.70 -8.96 -10.59
N HIS A 74 0.98 -10.06 -10.81
CA HIS A 74 1.52 -11.21 -11.53
C HIS A 74 1.87 -10.78 -12.96
N THR A 75 3.13 -10.49 -13.23
CA THR A 75 3.64 -10.42 -14.59
C THR A 75 3.71 -11.85 -15.12
N HIS A 76 2.65 -12.27 -15.82
CA HIS A 76 2.75 -13.48 -16.63
C HIS A 76 3.89 -13.28 -17.64
N ALA A 77 5.01 -13.91 -17.39
CA ALA A 77 6.07 -14.04 -18.37
C ALA A 77 5.50 -14.84 -19.54
N HIS A 78 5.02 -14.16 -20.56
CA HIS A 78 4.78 -14.78 -21.84
C HIS A 78 6.13 -15.25 -22.38
N SER A 79 6.34 -16.56 -22.37
CA SER A 79 7.44 -17.19 -23.11
C SER A 79 7.39 -16.68 -24.54
N PRO A 80 8.48 -16.15 -25.11
CA PRO A 80 8.47 -15.73 -26.49
C PRO A 80 8.31 -16.97 -27.35
N ILE A 81 7.15 -17.07 -28.01
CA ILE A 81 6.96 -18.00 -29.14
C ILE A 81 7.95 -17.57 -30.20
N SER A 82 8.92 -18.44 -30.49
CA SER A 82 9.87 -18.31 -31.58
C SER A 82 9.13 -18.19 -32.92
N GLY A 83 9.17 -16.98 -33.47
CA GLY A 83 8.71 -16.69 -34.82
C GLY A 83 9.58 -15.54 -35.35
N GLU A 84 10.59 -15.92 -36.15
CA GLU A 84 11.43 -14.98 -36.88
C GLU A 84 10.59 -14.11 -37.81
N HIS A 85 10.64 -12.82 -37.62
CA HIS A 85 10.47 -11.84 -38.70
C HIS A 85 11.51 -10.74 -38.55
N VAL A 86 12.51 -10.82 -39.43
CA VAL A 86 13.53 -9.81 -39.66
C VAL A 86 12.90 -8.63 -40.35
N HIS A 87 12.94 -7.45 -39.76
CA HIS A 87 12.94 -6.18 -40.48
C HIS A 87 13.97 -5.25 -39.83
N ALA A 88 15.10 -5.13 -40.55
CA ALA A 88 16.09 -4.10 -40.29
C ALA A 88 15.53 -2.74 -40.80
N GLN A 89 15.63 -1.72 -39.96
CA GLN A 89 15.84 -0.35 -40.41
C GLN A 89 16.60 0.42 -39.31
N GLU A 90 17.83 0.71 -39.63
CA GLU A 90 18.67 1.71 -38.96
C GLU A 90 18.06 3.10 -39.19
N HIS A 91 18.08 3.95 -38.17
CA HIS A 91 18.43 5.36 -38.29
C HIS A 91 18.86 5.91 -36.93
N ALA A 92 20.14 6.28 -36.92
CA ALA A 92 20.73 7.16 -35.91
C ALA A 92 20.21 8.59 -36.10
N GLU A 93 20.01 9.34 -35.03
CA GLU A 93 20.69 10.62 -34.78
C GLU A 93 20.25 11.25 -33.47
N LEU A 94 21.26 11.57 -32.68
CA LEU A 94 21.23 12.41 -31.49
C LEU A 94 21.08 13.88 -31.89
N THR A 95 20.19 14.63 -31.26
CA THR A 95 20.36 16.07 -31.09
C THR A 95 19.83 16.53 -29.74
N GLU A 96 20.77 16.99 -28.92
CA GLU A 96 20.52 17.78 -27.71
C GLU A 96 19.93 19.15 -28.08
N HIS A 97 18.86 19.55 -27.45
CA HIS A 97 18.42 20.94 -27.44
C HIS A 97 18.31 21.46 -26.02
N VAL A 98 19.24 22.33 -25.68
CA VAL A 98 19.22 23.21 -24.50
C VAL A 98 18.34 24.41 -24.81
N HIS A 99 17.29 24.66 -24.05
CA HIS A 99 16.54 25.91 -24.08
C HIS A 99 16.78 26.71 -22.81
N THR A 100 17.46 27.82 -22.97
CA THR A 100 17.55 28.90 -22.00
C THR A 100 16.37 29.86 -22.22
N HIS A 101 15.57 30.11 -21.17
CA HIS A 101 14.52 31.14 -21.19
C HIS A 101 15.05 32.43 -20.56
N GLY A 102 15.18 33.45 -21.41
CA GLY A 102 15.31 34.84 -21.00
C GLY A 102 13.92 35.46 -20.74
N ALA A 103 13.85 36.23 -19.69
CA ALA A 103 12.68 37.03 -19.33
C ALA A 103 12.63 38.30 -20.17
N ASP A 104 11.46 38.61 -20.76
CA ASP A 104 11.08 40.00 -21.08
C ASP A 104 9.56 40.15 -21.02
N ALA A 105 9.16 41.19 -20.29
CA ALA A 105 7.79 41.60 -20.07
C ALA A 105 7.34 42.53 -21.20
N HIS A 106 6.15 42.33 -21.74
CA HIS A 106 5.36 43.35 -22.43
C HIS A 106 3.86 43.22 -22.15
N ASP A 107 3.37 44.28 -21.59
CA ASP A 107 1.98 44.69 -21.37
C ASP A 107 1.34 45.13 -22.69
N HIS A 108 0.18 44.60 -23.04
CA HIS A 108 -0.79 45.29 -23.89
C HIS A 108 -2.21 44.74 -23.64
N GLY A 109 -3.02 45.57 -22.99
CA GLY A 109 -4.46 45.46 -22.96
C GLY A 109 -5.07 45.79 -24.32
N GLN A 110 -6.09 45.02 -24.74
CA GLN A 110 -7.19 45.49 -25.57
C GLN A 110 -8.44 44.62 -25.39
N GLU A 111 -9.50 45.28 -24.95
CA GLU A 111 -10.87 44.78 -24.94
C GLU A 111 -11.46 44.78 -26.37
N HIS A 112 -12.08 43.68 -26.78
CA HIS A 112 -13.08 43.66 -27.82
C HIS A 112 -14.23 42.70 -27.50
N SER A 113 -15.39 43.28 -27.31
CA SER A 113 -16.73 42.67 -27.34
C SER A 113 -17.14 42.37 -28.77
N HIS A 114 -17.65 41.18 -29.06
CA HIS A 114 -18.53 40.94 -30.23
C HIS A 114 -19.60 39.91 -29.90
N ASP A 115 -20.80 40.29 -30.40
CA ASP A 115 -22.10 39.70 -30.24
C ASP A 115 -22.27 38.30 -30.87
N ALA A 116 -23.35 37.69 -30.43
CA ALA A 116 -23.89 36.42 -30.86
C ALA A 116 -24.36 36.44 -32.31
N ASP A 117 -24.13 35.36 -33.07
CA ASP A 117 -25.01 34.90 -34.11
C ASP A 117 -25.02 33.36 -34.21
N ALA A 118 -26.24 32.84 -34.14
CA ALA A 118 -26.56 31.43 -34.25
C ALA A 118 -26.58 30.98 -35.70
N HIS A 119 -25.83 29.92 -36.01
CA HIS A 119 -26.07 29.16 -37.25
C HIS A 119 -26.25 27.67 -36.93
N ASP A 120 -27.51 27.25 -37.14
CA ASP A 120 -27.98 25.86 -37.12
C ASP A 120 -27.54 25.19 -38.46
N HIS A 121 -26.71 24.15 -38.38
CA HIS A 121 -26.45 23.22 -39.48
C HIS A 121 -26.65 21.78 -39.02
N ARG A 122 -27.89 21.30 -39.26
CA ARG A 122 -28.21 19.88 -39.26
C ARG A 122 -27.52 19.20 -40.45
N HIS A 123 -26.63 18.26 -40.16
CA HIS A 123 -26.24 17.23 -41.11
C HIS A 123 -26.62 15.86 -40.53
N GLU A 124 -27.64 15.26 -41.12
CA GLU A 124 -28.00 13.87 -40.94
C GLU A 124 -27.02 13.00 -41.75
N HIS A 125 -26.22 12.19 -41.06
CA HIS A 125 -25.52 11.08 -41.67
C HIS A 125 -26.00 9.79 -41.00
N SER A 126 -26.82 9.03 -41.73
CA SER A 126 -27.16 7.66 -41.43
C SER A 126 -25.94 6.78 -41.77
N HIS A 127 -25.36 6.14 -40.77
CA HIS A 127 -24.46 5.02 -40.98
C HIS A 127 -25.08 3.78 -40.37
N ASP A 128 -25.26 2.77 -41.23
CA ASP A 128 -25.69 1.43 -40.88
C ASP A 128 -24.72 0.80 -39.87
N ALA A 129 -25.31 0.25 -38.83
CA ALA A 129 -24.58 -0.40 -37.75
C ALA A 129 -24.34 -1.85 -38.11
N ASP A 130 -23.11 -2.19 -38.49
CA ASP A 130 -22.62 -3.55 -38.37
C ASP A 130 -22.06 -3.75 -36.95
N ALA A 131 -22.87 -4.40 -36.13
CA ALA A 131 -22.52 -4.73 -34.75
C ALA A 131 -21.57 -5.91 -34.71
N HIS A 132 -20.27 -5.66 -34.65
CA HIS A 132 -19.31 -6.67 -34.14
C HIS A 132 -19.17 -6.48 -32.64
N SER A 133 -19.95 -7.25 -31.89
CA SER A 133 -19.78 -7.40 -30.44
C SER A 133 -18.55 -8.27 -30.17
N HIS A 134 -17.42 -7.63 -29.89
CA HIS A 134 -16.32 -8.31 -29.21
C HIS A 134 -16.61 -8.25 -27.72
N GLU A 135 -17.21 -9.31 -27.19
CA GLU A 135 -17.23 -9.57 -25.75
C GLU A 135 -15.78 -9.84 -25.29
N HIS A 136 -15.09 -8.79 -24.85
CA HIS A 136 -13.94 -8.97 -23.98
C HIS A 136 -14.47 -9.30 -22.60
N SER A 137 -14.60 -10.58 -22.29
CA SER A 137 -14.76 -11.01 -20.91
C SER A 137 -13.45 -10.72 -20.19
N HIS A 138 -13.36 -9.53 -19.59
CA HIS A 138 -12.41 -9.28 -18.53
C HIS A 138 -12.81 -10.19 -17.38
N GLY A 139 -12.09 -11.29 -17.23
CA GLY A 139 -12.18 -12.11 -16.04
C GLY A 139 -11.86 -11.21 -14.84
N ASP A 140 -12.93 -10.82 -14.16
CA ASP A 140 -12.87 -10.15 -12.88
C ASP A 140 -12.29 -11.16 -11.89
N HIS A 141 -10.96 -11.16 -11.74
CA HIS A 141 -10.31 -11.88 -10.65
C HIS A 141 -10.59 -11.14 -9.37
N THR A 142 -11.85 -11.19 -8.94
CA THR A 142 -12.23 -10.82 -7.59
C THR A 142 -11.64 -11.85 -6.65
N HIS A 143 -10.44 -11.58 -6.13
CA HIS A 143 -10.00 -12.22 -4.90
C HIS A 143 -11.07 -11.95 -3.86
N PRO A 144 -11.59 -12.95 -3.16
CA PRO A 144 -12.55 -12.71 -2.10
C PRO A 144 -11.85 -11.89 -1.02
N HIS A 145 -12.14 -10.58 -0.98
CA HIS A 145 -11.73 -9.75 0.14
C HIS A 145 -12.45 -10.28 1.38
N VAL A 146 -11.72 -11.01 2.21
CA VAL A 146 -12.25 -11.52 3.47
C VAL A 146 -12.37 -10.32 4.40
N HIS A 147 -13.56 -9.76 4.49
CA HIS A 147 -13.87 -8.74 5.48
C HIS A 147 -13.83 -9.37 6.87
N ALA A 148 -12.77 -9.10 7.62
CA ALA A 148 -12.66 -9.59 8.97
C ALA A 148 -13.32 -8.62 9.95
N SER A 149 -14.21 -9.12 10.81
CA SER A 149 -14.74 -8.33 11.92
C SER A 149 -13.66 -8.15 13.00
N TYR A 150 -13.79 -7.11 13.82
CA TYR A 150 -12.90 -6.90 14.96
C TYR A 150 -12.81 -8.14 15.88
N THR A 151 -13.96 -8.77 16.16
CA THR A 151 -13.99 -9.99 16.98
C THR A 151 -13.25 -11.15 16.32
N ALA A 152 -13.38 -11.33 15.01
CA ALA A 152 -12.67 -12.39 14.28
C ALA A 152 -11.15 -12.19 14.33
N ILE A 153 -10.68 -10.95 14.18
CA ILE A 153 -9.24 -10.63 14.33
C ILE A 153 -8.75 -10.94 15.74
N LEU A 154 -9.51 -10.58 16.78
CA LEU A 154 -9.15 -10.91 18.16
C LEU A 154 -9.09 -12.42 18.40
N GLU A 155 -10.02 -13.19 17.87
CA GLU A 155 -10.01 -14.65 17.96
C GLU A 155 -8.79 -15.25 17.27
N GLN A 156 -8.43 -14.72 16.08
CA GLN A 156 -7.20 -15.13 15.39
C GLN A 156 -5.97 -14.84 16.24
N ILE A 157 -5.82 -13.62 16.78
CA ILE A 157 -4.69 -13.24 17.65
C ILE A 157 -4.61 -14.18 18.86
N GLN A 158 -5.72 -14.46 19.52
CA GLN A 158 -5.75 -15.36 20.69
C GLN A 158 -5.37 -16.79 20.32
N GLY A 159 -5.72 -17.26 19.13
CA GLY A 159 -5.37 -18.58 18.61
C GLY A 159 -3.88 -18.75 18.25
N LEU A 160 -3.15 -17.64 18.01
CA LEU A 160 -1.73 -17.71 17.66
C LEU A 160 -0.88 -18.23 18.81
N ARG A 161 0.14 -19.02 18.48
CA ARG A 161 1.16 -19.52 19.43
C ARG A 161 2.25 -18.47 19.68
N LEU A 162 1.84 -17.30 20.17
CA LEU A 162 2.71 -16.17 20.53
C LEU A 162 2.67 -15.90 22.03
N PRO A 163 3.70 -15.23 22.60
CA PRO A 163 3.67 -14.77 23.98
C PRO A 163 2.45 -13.90 24.28
N GLU A 164 1.86 -14.03 25.47
CA GLU A 164 0.67 -13.26 25.84
C GLU A 164 0.85 -11.73 25.77
N ALA A 165 2.07 -11.25 26.08
CA ALA A 165 2.38 -9.83 25.94
C ALA A 165 2.32 -9.36 24.48
N VAL A 166 2.75 -10.21 23.53
CA VAL A 166 2.68 -9.93 22.08
C VAL A 166 1.24 -9.89 21.62
N LYS A 167 0.43 -10.87 22.01
CA LYS A 167 -1.00 -10.92 21.69
C LYS A 167 -1.75 -9.69 22.21
N LYS A 168 -1.44 -9.30 23.46
CA LYS A 168 -2.04 -8.10 24.07
C LYS A 168 -1.67 -6.83 23.30
N ASN A 169 -0.43 -6.68 22.87
CA ASN A 169 0.01 -5.53 22.09
C ASN A 169 -0.67 -5.51 20.72
N ALA A 170 -0.69 -6.65 20.01
CA ALA A 170 -1.37 -6.77 18.73
C ALA A 170 -2.87 -6.45 18.83
N ALA A 171 -3.55 -6.97 19.85
CA ALA A 171 -4.96 -6.67 20.10
C ALA A 171 -5.20 -5.17 20.37
N ALA A 172 -4.30 -4.51 21.13
CA ALA A 172 -4.39 -3.08 21.41
C ALA A 172 -4.22 -2.23 20.13
N VAL A 173 -3.33 -2.65 19.21
CA VAL A 173 -3.20 -1.98 17.89
C VAL A 173 -4.52 -2.08 17.11
N TYR A 174 -5.11 -3.27 17.02
CA TYR A 174 -6.38 -3.45 16.34
C TYR A 174 -7.57 -2.73 17.01
N GLU A 175 -7.53 -2.59 18.33
CA GLU A 175 -8.52 -1.78 19.06
C GLU A 175 -8.42 -0.30 18.67
N LEU A 176 -7.22 0.25 18.55
CA LEU A 176 -7.00 1.64 18.10
C LEU A 176 -7.48 1.85 16.66
N ILE A 177 -7.10 0.95 15.75
CA ILE A 177 -7.53 1.00 14.35
C ILE A 177 -9.05 0.88 14.27
N GLY A 178 -9.63 -0.09 14.97
CA GLY A 178 -11.06 -0.33 14.99
C GLY A 178 -11.88 0.85 15.53
N ASN A 179 -11.41 1.51 16.56
CA ASN A 179 -12.05 2.72 17.08
C ASN A 179 -11.97 3.89 16.09
N ALA A 180 -10.87 4.03 15.35
CA ALA A 180 -10.75 5.05 14.30
C ALA A 180 -11.73 4.79 13.15
N GLU A 181 -11.79 3.55 12.67
CA GLU A 181 -12.74 3.11 11.64
C GLU A 181 -14.20 3.29 12.11
N ALA A 182 -14.53 2.85 13.32
CA ALA A 182 -15.87 3.02 13.91
C ALA A 182 -16.31 4.47 13.89
N LYS A 183 -15.41 5.37 14.23
CA LYS A 183 -15.70 6.79 14.26
C LYS A 183 -15.91 7.36 12.85
N VAL A 184 -15.11 6.96 11.88
CA VAL A 184 -15.23 7.41 10.48
C VAL A 184 -16.54 6.91 9.86
N HIS A 185 -16.91 5.66 10.16
CA HIS A 185 -18.13 5.02 9.64
C HIS A 185 -19.38 5.30 10.46
N ASN A 186 -19.28 6.10 11.53
CA ASN A 186 -20.38 6.34 12.49
C ASN A 186 -21.02 5.04 12.96
N SER A 187 -20.19 4.08 13.34
CA SER A 187 -20.53 2.72 13.76
C SER A 187 -19.96 2.42 15.15
N THR A 188 -20.13 1.18 15.63
CA THR A 188 -19.50 0.70 16.87
C THR A 188 -18.37 -0.28 16.53
N LEU A 189 -17.45 -0.48 17.46
CA LEU A 189 -16.30 -1.36 17.28
C LEU A 189 -16.73 -2.81 16.93
N GLU A 190 -17.84 -3.27 17.49
CA GLU A 190 -18.37 -4.62 17.26
C GLU A 190 -18.98 -4.80 15.86
N GLN A 191 -19.37 -3.70 15.22
CA GLN A 191 -20.03 -3.69 13.91
C GLN A 191 -19.10 -3.38 12.76
N ILE A 192 -17.81 -3.08 13.08
CA ILE A 192 -16.84 -2.78 12.03
C ILE A 192 -16.42 -4.05 11.31
N HIS A 193 -16.22 -3.88 10.01
CA HIS A 193 -15.50 -4.83 9.17
C HIS A 193 -14.27 -4.13 8.60
N PHE A 194 -13.11 -4.69 8.87
CA PHE A 194 -11.86 -4.22 8.28
C PHE A 194 -11.78 -4.66 6.82
N HIS A 195 -11.34 -3.75 5.96
CA HIS A 195 -11.10 -4.03 4.55
C HIS A 195 -9.60 -4.33 4.35
N GLU A 196 -8.76 -3.32 4.21
CA GLU A 196 -7.34 -3.48 3.93
C GLU A 196 -6.55 -4.02 5.15
N VAL A 197 -6.87 -3.54 6.34
CA VAL A 197 -6.17 -3.95 7.58
C VAL A 197 -6.73 -5.24 8.20
N GLY A 198 -7.77 -5.82 7.60
CA GLY A 198 -8.35 -7.11 7.99
C GLY A 198 -7.70 -8.31 7.32
N THR A 199 -6.72 -8.10 6.45
CA THR A 199 -6.01 -9.15 5.74
C THR A 199 -5.06 -9.93 6.66
N LEU A 200 -4.71 -11.13 6.26
CA LEU A 200 -3.76 -11.97 7.00
C LEU A 200 -2.34 -11.39 6.98
N ASP A 201 -1.99 -10.65 5.92
CA ASP A 201 -0.74 -9.92 5.80
C ASP A 201 -0.64 -8.84 6.88
N ALA A 202 -1.65 -7.96 6.97
CA ALA A 202 -1.69 -6.93 8.01
C ALA A 202 -1.64 -7.54 9.44
N LEU A 203 -2.29 -8.69 9.65
CA LEU A 203 -2.21 -9.40 10.93
C LEU A 203 -0.79 -9.89 11.24
N ALA A 204 -0.09 -10.43 10.24
CA ALA A 204 1.30 -10.86 10.38
C ALA A 204 2.23 -9.69 10.68
N ASP A 205 2.04 -8.55 10.01
CA ASP A 205 2.79 -7.31 10.24
C ASP A 205 2.64 -6.82 11.68
N VAL A 206 1.41 -6.67 12.16
CA VAL A 206 1.13 -6.19 13.52
C VAL A 206 1.71 -7.14 14.58
N CYS A 207 1.54 -8.46 14.37
CA CYS A 207 2.10 -9.47 15.29
C CYS A 207 3.63 -9.51 15.21
N GLY A 208 4.22 -9.39 14.02
CA GLY A 208 5.66 -9.41 13.81
C GLY A 208 6.36 -8.21 14.47
N VAL A 209 5.84 -7.00 14.26
CA VAL A 209 6.32 -5.80 14.94
C VAL A 209 6.19 -5.94 16.46
N SER A 210 5.04 -6.44 16.94
CA SER A 210 4.81 -6.66 18.38
C SER A 210 5.77 -7.67 18.98
N LEU A 211 6.10 -8.75 18.25
CA LEU A 211 7.07 -9.76 18.69
C LEU A 211 8.49 -9.21 18.71
N LEU A 212 8.89 -8.46 17.70
CA LEU A 212 10.22 -7.83 17.67
C LEU A 212 10.40 -6.81 18.80
N LEU A 213 9.40 -5.99 19.08
CA LEU A 213 9.42 -5.07 20.22
C LEU A 213 9.51 -5.84 21.55
N TYR A 214 8.82 -6.97 21.68
CA TYR A 214 8.92 -7.83 22.85
C TYR A 214 10.35 -8.42 23.02
N LEU A 215 10.99 -8.87 21.93
CA LEU A 215 12.34 -9.45 21.95
C LEU A 215 13.42 -8.39 22.20
N ILE A 216 13.30 -7.22 21.58
CA ILE A 216 14.23 -6.10 21.77
C ILE A 216 14.09 -5.52 23.18
N ALA A 217 12.88 -5.53 23.72
CA ALA A 217 12.54 -5.03 25.06
C ALA A 217 13.10 -3.61 25.35
N PRO A 218 12.74 -2.58 24.54
CA PRO A 218 13.19 -1.23 24.79
C PRO A 218 12.50 -0.67 26.05
N GLU A 219 13.26 0.10 26.85
CA GLU A 219 12.71 0.80 28.02
C GLU A 219 11.93 2.05 27.62
N LYS A 220 12.30 2.66 26.50
CA LYS A 220 11.62 3.83 25.92
C LYS A 220 11.56 3.74 24.42
N ILE A 221 10.45 4.20 23.86
CA ILE A 221 10.22 4.31 22.42
C ILE A 221 9.87 5.76 22.11
N TYR A 222 10.52 6.31 21.09
CA TYR A 222 10.25 7.61 20.53
C TYR A 222 10.07 7.48 19.02
N ALA A 223 9.34 8.41 18.42
CA ALA A 223 9.20 8.52 16.97
C ALA A 223 9.34 9.97 16.53
N SER A 224 9.85 10.21 15.32
CA SER A 224 9.73 11.49 14.63
C SER A 224 8.27 11.76 14.25
N PRO A 225 7.91 12.98 13.79
CA PRO A 225 6.67 13.16 13.04
C PRO A 225 6.55 12.12 11.91
N VAL A 226 5.33 11.64 11.69
CA VAL A 226 5.08 10.60 10.66
C VAL A 226 4.81 11.27 9.32
N HIS A 227 5.62 10.97 8.30
CA HIS A 227 5.35 11.45 6.95
C HIS A 227 4.22 10.63 6.32
N VAL A 228 3.07 11.24 6.13
CA VAL A 228 1.86 10.57 5.61
C VAL A 228 1.66 10.70 4.10
N GLY A 229 2.47 11.53 3.45
CA GLY A 229 2.32 11.82 2.03
C GLY A 229 1.20 12.82 1.74
N SER A 230 0.78 12.87 0.48
CA SER A 230 -0.28 13.76 0.00
C SER A 230 -0.93 13.20 -1.26
N GLY A 231 -2.02 13.83 -1.71
CA GLY A 231 -2.75 13.43 -2.92
C GLY A 231 -3.92 12.52 -2.61
N PHE A 232 -4.12 11.50 -3.43
CA PHE A 232 -5.27 10.59 -3.35
C PHE A 232 -4.82 9.14 -3.49
N VAL A 233 -5.54 8.24 -2.82
CA VAL A 233 -5.36 6.79 -2.94
C VAL A 233 -6.68 6.14 -3.35
N LYS A 234 -6.62 5.12 -4.22
CA LYS A 234 -7.76 4.28 -4.57
C LYS A 234 -7.78 3.07 -3.64
N CYS A 235 -8.88 2.86 -2.94
CA CYS A 235 -9.08 1.76 -1.99
C CYS A 235 -10.50 1.20 -2.12
N ALA A 236 -10.89 0.25 -1.25
CA ALA A 236 -12.25 -0.33 -1.24
C ALA A 236 -13.36 0.72 -1.13
N HIS A 237 -13.13 1.84 -0.45
CA HIS A 237 -14.06 2.96 -0.29
C HIS A 237 -14.07 3.95 -1.46
N GLY A 238 -13.35 3.65 -2.56
CA GLY A 238 -13.19 4.54 -3.69
C GLY A 238 -11.90 5.36 -3.63
N VAL A 239 -11.94 6.61 -4.12
CA VAL A 239 -10.78 7.51 -4.12
C VAL A 239 -10.83 8.39 -2.89
N LEU A 240 -9.86 8.22 -1.99
CA LEU A 240 -9.77 8.96 -0.74
C LEU A 240 -8.54 9.90 -0.73
N PRO A 241 -8.59 11.02 0.02
CA PRO A 241 -7.41 11.85 0.23
C PRO A 241 -6.37 11.13 1.10
N VAL A 242 -5.11 11.55 0.99
CA VAL A 242 -4.01 11.10 1.87
C VAL A 242 -3.68 12.21 2.87
N PRO A 243 -3.70 11.94 4.20
CA PRO A 243 -4.02 10.65 4.84
C PRO A 243 -5.50 10.30 4.72
N ALA A 244 -5.81 8.99 4.64
CA ALA A 244 -7.18 8.49 4.64
C ALA A 244 -7.89 8.84 5.97
N PRO A 245 -9.25 8.95 6.00
CA PRO A 245 -9.97 9.43 7.17
C PRO A 245 -9.66 8.70 8.49
N ALA A 246 -9.54 7.37 8.48
CA ALA A 246 -9.17 6.61 9.66
C ALA A 246 -7.73 6.87 10.10
N THR A 247 -6.80 7.00 9.16
CA THR A 247 -5.41 7.39 9.44
C THR A 247 -5.35 8.79 10.07
N ALA A 248 -6.11 9.76 9.53
CA ALA A 248 -6.19 11.09 10.10
C ALA A 248 -6.78 11.09 11.51
N GLU A 249 -7.74 10.19 11.79
CA GLU A 249 -8.30 10.02 13.14
C GLU A 249 -7.26 9.46 14.12
N LEU A 250 -6.48 8.44 13.71
CA LEU A 250 -5.39 7.85 14.51
C LEU A 250 -4.29 8.86 14.84
N LEU A 251 -4.01 9.78 13.92
CA LEU A 251 -2.95 10.77 14.07
C LEU A 251 -3.38 12.03 14.86
N LYS A 252 -4.61 12.10 15.36
CA LYS A 252 -5.05 13.24 16.17
C LYS A 252 -4.17 13.45 17.41
N GLY A 253 -3.54 14.61 17.49
CA GLY A 253 -2.62 14.97 18.57
C GLY A 253 -1.21 14.39 18.43
N ILE A 254 -0.93 13.69 17.35
CA ILE A 254 0.39 13.18 16.99
C ILE A 254 0.95 14.05 15.86
N PRO A 255 2.20 14.53 15.94
CA PRO A 255 2.82 15.29 14.85
C PRO A 255 2.97 14.43 13.57
N PHE A 256 2.59 14.98 12.42
CA PHE A 256 2.76 14.41 11.10
C PHE A 256 2.93 15.48 10.03
#